data_2dc004e6affcfbe0bd19db643ad8ef11
#
_entry.id   2dc004e6affcfbe0bd19db643ad8ef11
#
_cell.length_a   1.000
_cell.length_b   1.000
_cell.length_c   1.000
_cell.angle_alpha   90.00
_cell.angle_beta   90.00
_cell.angle_gamma   90.00
#
_symmetry.space_group_name_H-M   'P 1'
#
loop_
_entity.id
_entity.type
_entity.pdbx_description
1 polymer ?
#
loop_
_entity_poly.entity_id
_entity_poly.type
_entity_poly.pdbx_seq_one_letter_code
_entity_poly.pdbx_strand_id
1 'polypeptide(L)'
;DYNFEISDFKTQDNKQNLIRHQFKFNDVKVDVAGNKILFNPFLFLANTKHNLNLEQRNYNIEFGAPTTNTNTIKIKIPEGYKVESLPTEKQFTMPDQAGGYAYKVIEKDGFIIAQAQKIMPYSVLPAQYYKPLKEFLTNIINTEGQQVILVKQ
;
A
#
# COMPACT_ATOMS: atom_id res chain seq x y z
N ASP A 1 6.41 -16.73 -4.07
CA ASP A 1 6.90 -16.86 -2.68
C ASP A 1 8.15 -15.99 -2.53
N TYR A 2 8.09 -15.01 -1.65
CA TYR A 2 9.26 -14.21 -1.28
C TYR A 2 10.00 -14.95 -0.18
N ASN A 3 11.22 -15.41 -0.45
CA ASN A 3 12.14 -15.84 0.62
C ASN A 3 12.76 -14.58 1.22
N PHE A 4 12.39 -14.26 2.45
CA PHE A 4 12.97 -13.12 3.16
C PHE A 4 13.52 -13.59 4.52
N GLU A 5 14.69 -13.11 4.83
CA GLU A 5 15.24 -13.16 6.17
C GLU A 5 14.88 -11.87 6.89
N ILE A 6 14.16 -11.97 7.99
CA ILE A 6 13.85 -10.79 8.81
C ILE A 6 15.11 -10.43 9.57
N SER A 7 15.85 -9.45 9.10
CA SER A 7 17.11 -9.02 9.73
C SER A 7 16.91 -8.09 10.94
N ASP A 8 15.77 -7.41 11.03
CA ASP A 8 15.41 -6.55 12.17
C ASP A 8 13.90 -6.45 12.30
N PHE A 9 13.36 -6.91 13.44
CA PHE A 9 11.95 -6.82 13.79
C PHE A 9 11.81 -6.08 15.11
N LYS A 10 11.19 -4.92 15.11
CA LYS A 10 10.91 -4.15 16.31
C LYS A 10 9.42 -3.89 16.43
N THR A 11 8.85 -4.32 17.55
CA THR A 11 7.51 -3.89 17.96
C THR A 11 7.68 -2.81 19.01
N GLN A 12 7.21 -1.62 18.72
CA GLN A 12 7.10 -0.56 19.71
C GLN A 12 5.64 -0.46 20.15
N ASP A 13 5.38 -0.92 21.37
CA ASP A 13 4.14 -0.64 22.08
C ASP A 13 4.35 0.65 22.89
N ASN A 14 3.63 1.70 22.57
CA ASN A 14 3.64 2.92 23.34
C ASN A 14 2.22 3.21 23.86
N LYS A 15 2.14 4.04 24.93
CA LYS A 15 0.90 4.44 25.59
C LYS A 15 -0.14 5.12 24.66
N GLN A 16 0.12 5.25 23.37
CA GLN A 16 -0.73 5.89 22.36
C GLN A 16 -1.46 4.86 21.47
N ASN A 17 -1.49 3.58 21.82
CA ASN A 17 -2.07 2.50 21.00
C ASN A 17 -1.47 2.41 19.58
N LEU A 18 -0.24 2.86 19.40
CA LEU A 18 0.49 2.77 18.14
C LEU A 18 1.35 1.52 18.14
N ILE A 19 1.07 0.59 17.24
CA ILE A 19 1.92 -0.56 16.96
C ILE A 19 2.75 -0.23 15.72
N ARG A 20 4.08 -0.26 15.86
CA ARG A 20 5.02 -0.05 14.76
C ARG A 20 5.81 -1.33 14.54
N HIS A 21 5.70 -1.87 13.31
CA HIS A 21 6.54 -2.97 12.86
C HIS A 21 7.55 -2.45 11.84
N GLN A 22 8.81 -2.84 11.98
CA GLN A 22 9.89 -2.45 11.07
C GLN A 22 10.61 -3.71 10.59
N PHE A 23 10.74 -3.86 9.27
CA PHE A 23 11.39 -4.98 8.61
C PHE A 23 12.48 -4.47 7.68
N LYS A 24 13.53 -5.26 7.50
CA LYS A 24 14.55 -5.04 6.48
C LYS A 24 14.70 -6.31 5.65
N PHE A 25 14.71 -6.14 4.34
CA PHE A 25 14.94 -7.22 3.36
C PHE A 25 16.23 -6.93 2.61
N ASN A 26 17.03 -7.96 2.38
CA ASN A 26 18.28 -7.84 1.62
C ASN A 26 18.05 -8.09 0.14
N ASP A 27 17.12 -8.99 -0.21
CA ASP A 27 16.78 -9.35 -1.59
C ASP A 27 15.29 -9.12 -1.86
N VAL A 28 15.00 -8.47 -2.98
CA VAL A 28 13.65 -8.24 -3.50
C VAL A 28 13.56 -8.77 -4.91
N LYS A 29 12.56 -9.62 -5.19
CA LYS A 29 12.29 -10.08 -6.55
C LYS A 29 11.77 -8.92 -7.39
N VAL A 30 12.40 -8.73 -8.54
CA VAL A 30 12.06 -7.69 -9.51
C VAL A 30 11.98 -8.30 -10.91
N ASP A 31 11.18 -7.71 -11.78
CA ASP A 31 11.14 -8.07 -13.19
C ASP A 31 12.21 -7.29 -13.93
N VAL A 32 12.99 -8.00 -14.76
CA VAL A 32 14.04 -7.40 -15.59
C VAL A 32 13.64 -7.51 -17.06
N ALA A 33 13.55 -6.36 -17.74
CA ALA A 33 13.22 -6.27 -19.16
C ALA A 33 14.28 -5.43 -19.88
N GLY A 34 15.24 -6.10 -20.52
CA GLY A 34 16.37 -5.43 -21.17
C GLY A 34 17.25 -4.70 -20.15
N ASN A 35 17.35 -3.39 -20.30
CA ASN A 35 18.09 -2.51 -19.38
C ASN A 35 17.22 -1.90 -18.27
N LYS A 36 15.99 -2.40 -18.08
CA LYS A 36 15.02 -1.87 -17.11
C LYS A 36 14.74 -2.88 -16.00
N ILE A 37 14.48 -2.34 -14.81
CA ILE A 37 13.96 -3.05 -13.64
C ILE A 37 12.57 -2.51 -13.38
N LEU A 38 11.58 -3.40 -13.28
CA LEU A 38 10.20 -3.09 -12.94
C LEU A 38 9.84 -3.77 -11.62
N PHE A 39 9.25 -3.04 -10.71
CA PHE A 39 8.80 -3.61 -9.44
C PHE A 39 7.65 -2.81 -8.84
N ASN A 40 6.82 -3.51 -8.06
CA ASN A 40 5.82 -2.87 -7.24
C ASN A 40 6.49 -2.33 -5.97
N PRO A 41 6.41 -1.01 -5.69
CA PRO A 41 7.09 -0.44 -4.52
C PRO A 41 6.51 -0.89 -3.18
N PHE A 42 5.26 -1.40 -3.15
CA PHE A 42 4.64 -1.96 -1.95
C PHE A 42 5.00 -3.43 -1.71
N LEU A 43 5.62 -4.11 -2.70
CA LEU A 43 6.05 -5.50 -2.59
C LEU A 43 4.89 -6.40 -2.15
N PHE A 44 5.09 -7.20 -1.10
CA PHE A 44 4.08 -8.08 -0.52
C PHE A 44 3.00 -7.36 0.32
N LEU A 45 3.16 -6.07 0.62
CA LEU A 45 2.16 -5.27 1.33
C LEU A 45 1.06 -4.72 0.41
N ALA A 46 1.24 -4.81 -0.92
CA ALA A 46 0.23 -4.36 -1.87
C ALA A 46 -1.05 -5.19 -1.74
N ASN A 47 -2.18 -4.50 -1.70
CA ASN A 47 -3.47 -5.17 -1.77
C ASN A 47 -3.70 -5.68 -3.19
N THR A 48 -3.89 -6.99 -3.38
CA THR A 48 -4.11 -7.61 -4.70
C THR A 48 -5.55 -8.03 -4.93
N LYS A 49 -6.35 -8.14 -3.88
CA LYS A 49 -7.76 -8.52 -3.91
C LYS A 49 -8.53 -8.05 -2.68
N HIS A 50 -9.82 -7.96 -2.77
CA HIS A 50 -10.75 -7.81 -1.64
C HIS A 50 -11.80 -8.92 -1.66
N ASN A 51 -12.41 -9.19 -0.51
CA ASN A 51 -13.37 -10.28 -0.34
C ASN A 51 -14.85 -9.84 -0.48
N LEU A 52 -15.11 -8.68 -1.08
CA LEU A 52 -16.46 -8.16 -1.29
C LEU A 52 -17.02 -8.69 -2.61
N ASN A 53 -17.53 -9.94 -2.62
CA ASN A 53 -17.94 -10.66 -3.83
C ASN A 53 -19.43 -10.50 -4.18
N LEU A 54 -20.24 -9.99 -3.26
CA LEU A 54 -21.67 -9.79 -3.50
C LEU A 54 -21.93 -8.58 -4.40
N GLU A 55 -23.06 -8.54 -5.08
CA GLU A 55 -23.53 -7.36 -5.81
C GLU A 55 -24.08 -6.30 -4.86
N GLN A 56 -24.83 -6.76 -3.85
CA GLN A 56 -25.42 -5.91 -2.80
C GLN A 56 -25.40 -6.62 -1.45
N ARG A 57 -25.60 -5.86 -0.40
CA ARG A 57 -25.63 -6.34 0.98
C ARG A 57 -26.81 -5.71 1.72
N ASN A 58 -27.54 -6.50 2.52
CA ASN A 58 -28.71 -6.04 3.27
C ASN A 58 -28.39 -5.76 4.75
N TYR A 59 -27.20 -6.11 5.20
CA TYR A 59 -26.74 -5.95 6.58
C TYR A 59 -25.54 -5.00 6.66
N ASN A 60 -25.37 -4.36 7.80
CA ASN A 60 -24.23 -3.51 8.08
C ASN A 60 -22.88 -4.25 7.89
N ILE A 61 -21.86 -3.48 7.61
CA ILE A 61 -20.47 -3.97 7.46
C ILE A 61 -19.75 -3.60 8.75
N GLU A 62 -19.27 -4.61 9.47
CA GLU A 62 -18.59 -4.43 10.74
C GLU A 62 -17.08 -4.64 10.57
N PHE A 63 -16.29 -3.66 11.04
CA PHE A 63 -14.82 -3.69 11.02
C PHE A 63 -14.24 -3.93 12.42
N GLY A 64 -15.09 -3.98 13.45
CA GLY A 64 -14.68 -4.12 14.85
C GLY A 64 -14.27 -2.78 15.49
N ALA A 65 -13.38 -2.04 14.87
CA ALA A 65 -12.91 -0.73 15.35
C ALA A 65 -12.59 0.23 14.20
N PRO A 66 -12.59 1.54 14.43
CA PRO A 66 -11.96 2.51 13.52
C PRO A 66 -10.48 2.21 13.35
N THR A 67 -9.96 2.34 12.13
CA THR A 67 -8.55 2.03 11.84
C THR A 67 -7.88 3.10 11.00
N THR A 68 -6.60 3.32 11.27
CA THR A 68 -5.69 4.05 10.39
C THR A 68 -4.47 3.17 10.17
N ASN A 69 -4.27 2.74 8.93
CA ASN A 69 -3.12 1.96 8.53
C ASN A 69 -2.20 2.82 7.68
N THR A 70 -0.94 2.93 8.08
CA THR A 70 0.09 3.66 7.34
C THR A 70 1.24 2.72 7.02
N ASN A 71 1.58 2.61 5.74
CA ASN A 71 2.74 1.87 5.27
C ASN A 71 3.76 2.85 4.72
N THR A 72 5.03 2.69 5.08
CA THR A 72 6.15 3.40 4.48
C THR A 72 7.23 2.40 4.12
N ILE A 73 7.59 2.37 2.83
CA ILE A 73 8.60 1.45 2.31
C ILE A 73 9.71 2.28 1.69
N LYS A 74 10.96 1.95 2.03
CA LYS A 74 12.15 2.60 1.54
C LYS A 74 13.01 1.58 0.80
N ILE A 75 13.20 1.77 -0.50
CA ILE A 75 13.95 0.87 -1.38
C ILE A 75 15.16 1.61 -1.91
N LYS A 76 16.37 1.07 -1.69
CA LYS A 76 17.59 1.65 -2.24
C LYS A 76 17.63 1.43 -3.75
N ILE A 77 17.89 2.49 -4.51
CA ILE A 77 18.14 2.38 -5.95
C ILE A 77 19.49 1.69 -6.16
N PRO A 78 19.56 0.60 -6.96
CA PRO A 78 20.81 -0.08 -7.24
C PRO A 78 21.81 0.85 -7.95
N GLU A 79 23.09 0.63 -7.70
CA GLU A 79 24.16 1.35 -8.37
C GLU A 79 24.08 1.16 -9.90
N GLY A 80 24.29 2.22 -10.66
CA GLY A 80 24.17 2.22 -12.12
C GLY A 80 22.74 2.29 -12.65
N TYR A 81 21.73 2.51 -11.79
CA TYR A 81 20.33 2.73 -12.20
C TYR A 81 19.84 4.10 -11.79
N LYS A 82 18.87 4.61 -12.54
CA LYS A 82 18.09 5.82 -12.23
C LYS A 82 16.59 5.56 -12.42
N VAL A 83 15.79 6.41 -11.80
CA VAL A 83 14.33 6.37 -11.99
C VAL A 83 13.99 6.82 -13.41
N GLU A 84 13.22 6.00 -14.12
CA GLU A 84 12.58 6.36 -15.40
C GLU A 84 11.15 6.78 -15.17
N SER A 85 10.39 6.07 -14.32
CA SER A 85 9.00 6.34 -14.03
C SER A 85 8.61 5.96 -12.60
N LEU A 86 7.78 6.79 -12.00
CA LEU A 86 7.14 6.55 -10.71
C LEU A 86 5.61 6.48 -10.85
N PRO A 87 4.95 5.71 -9.99
CA PRO A 87 3.50 5.75 -9.85
C PRO A 87 2.98 7.16 -9.57
N THR A 88 1.81 7.47 -10.13
CA THR A 88 1.16 8.76 -9.89
C THR A 88 0.61 8.83 -8.46
N GLU A 89 0.85 9.95 -7.79
CA GLU A 89 0.23 10.25 -6.49
C GLU A 89 -1.31 10.22 -6.60
N LYS A 90 -1.96 9.58 -5.63
CA LYS A 90 -3.41 9.43 -5.58
C LYS A 90 -3.93 9.76 -4.18
N GLN A 91 -5.06 10.47 -4.16
CA GLN A 91 -5.84 10.69 -2.95
C GLN A 91 -7.33 10.63 -3.29
N PHE A 92 -8.09 9.85 -2.54
CA PHE A 92 -9.53 9.73 -2.72
C PHE A 92 -10.23 9.32 -1.44
N THR A 93 -11.53 9.61 -1.37
CA THR A 93 -12.38 9.31 -0.21
C THR A 93 -13.64 8.61 -0.66
N MET A 94 -14.24 7.85 0.26
CA MET A 94 -15.62 7.38 0.13
C MET A 94 -16.59 8.54 0.33
N PRO A 95 -17.86 8.42 -0.13
CA PRO A 95 -18.92 9.35 0.24
C PRO A 95 -18.97 9.58 1.76
N ASP A 96 -19.36 10.79 2.17
CA ASP A 96 -19.50 11.22 3.57
C ASP A 96 -18.23 10.99 4.40
N GLN A 97 -17.06 10.96 3.76
CA GLN A 97 -15.76 10.66 4.38
C GLN A 97 -15.73 9.32 5.14
N ALA A 98 -16.56 8.36 4.72
CA ALA A 98 -16.66 7.04 5.35
C ALA A 98 -15.39 6.18 5.21
N GLY A 99 -14.44 6.58 4.38
CA GLY A 99 -13.11 6.03 4.22
C GLY A 99 -12.23 7.00 3.46
N GLY A 100 -10.93 6.99 3.72
CA GLY A 100 -9.94 7.81 3.04
C GLY A 100 -8.70 7.02 2.66
N TYR A 101 -8.08 7.37 1.54
CA TYR A 101 -6.83 6.78 1.07
C TYR A 101 -5.93 7.83 0.45
N ALA A 102 -4.66 7.78 0.79
CA ALA A 102 -3.60 8.58 0.20
C ALA A 102 -2.42 7.69 -0.17
N TYR A 103 -1.84 7.91 -1.33
CA TYR A 103 -0.75 7.15 -1.91
C TYR A 103 0.26 8.07 -2.58
N LYS A 104 1.54 7.86 -2.29
CA LYS A 104 2.63 8.64 -2.86
C LYS A 104 3.89 7.81 -3.01
N VAL A 105 4.57 7.95 -4.15
CA VAL A 105 5.90 7.38 -4.39
C VAL A 105 6.82 8.49 -4.86
N ILE A 106 7.96 8.64 -4.21
CA ILE A 106 8.97 9.64 -4.54
C ILE A 106 10.36 9.03 -4.60
N GLU A 107 11.26 9.66 -5.34
CA GLU A 107 12.69 9.46 -5.24
C GLU A 107 13.28 10.51 -4.31
N LYS A 108 14.09 10.08 -3.36
CA LYS A 108 14.83 10.98 -2.47
C LYS A 108 16.13 10.31 -1.98
N ASP A 109 17.24 11.04 -2.10
CA ASP A 109 18.55 10.63 -1.58
C ASP A 109 19.00 9.23 -2.03
N GLY A 110 18.73 8.86 -3.28
CA GLY A 110 19.05 7.53 -3.85
C GLY A 110 18.12 6.40 -3.40
N PHE A 111 16.94 6.75 -2.88
CA PHE A 111 15.92 5.80 -2.47
C PHE A 111 14.57 6.10 -3.15
N ILE A 112 13.83 5.04 -3.44
CA ILE A 112 12.40 5.11 -3.67
C ILE A 112 11.71 5.03 -2.31
N ILE A 113 10.85 6.00 -2.03
CA ILE A 113 10.04 6.05 -0.80
C ILE A 113 8.58 5.96 -1.22
N ALA A 114 7.94 4.84 -0.90
CA ALA A 114 6.53 4.61 -1.15
C ALA A 114 5.75 4.74 0.17
N GLN A 115 4.68 5.51 0.15
CA GLN A 115 3.82 5.75 1.30
C GLN A 115 2.36 5.53 0.91
N ALA A 116 1.63 4.83 1.77
CA ALA A 116 0.17 4.71 1.68
C ALA A 116 -0.46 4.84 3.05
N GLN A 117 -1.57 5.54 3.11
CA GLN A 117 -2.40 5.64 4.30
C GLN A 117 -3.84 5.32 3.95
N LYS A 118 -4.44 4.37 4.69
CA LYS A 118 -5.86 4.03 4.63
C LYS A 118 -6.50 4.35 5.98
N ILE A 119 -7.59 5.12 5.94
CA ILE A 119 -8.37 5.52 7.11
C ILE A 119 -9.78 4.96 6.96
N MET A 120 -10.24 4.22 7.97
CA MET A 120 -11.61 3.77 8.13
C MET A 120 -12.12 4.31 9.46
N PRO A 121 -12.80 5.47 9.48
CA PRO A 121 -13.13 6.19 10.73
C PRO A 121 -14.29 5.57 11.52
N TYR A 122 -15.02 4.62 10.92
CA TYR A 122 -16.17 3.99 11.53
C TYR A 122 -15.95 2.50 11.74
N SER A 123 -16.36 1.98 12.90
CA SER A 123 -16.38 0.55 13.19
C SER A 123 -17.48 -0.20 12.44
N VAL A 124 -18.54 0.50 12.05
CA VAL A 124 -19.70 -0.05 11.33
C VAL A 124 -20.09 0.88 10.20
N LEU A 125 -20.29 0.34 9.02
CA LEU A 125 -20.87 1.04 7.88
C LEU A 125 -22.25 0.45 7.56
N PRO A 126 -23.31 1.29 7.36
CA PRO A 126 -24.58 0.85 6.86
C PRO A 126 -24.46 0.10 5.52
N ALA A 127 -25.40 -0.82 5.25
CA ALA A 127 -25.40 -1.65 4.05
C ALA A 127 -25.31 -0.85 2.73
N GLN A 128 -25.86 0.35 2.70
CA GLN A 128 -25.80 1.25 1.53
C GLN A 128 -24.37 1.64 1.12
N TYR A 129 -23.39 1.56 2.02
CA TYR A 129 -21.97 1.81 1.71
C TYR A 129 -21.25 0.61 1.10
N TYR A 130 -21.94 -0.53 0.91
CA TYR A 130 -21.27 -1.73 0.38
C TYR A 130 -20.67 -1.49 -1.02
N LYS A 131 -21.45 -0.91 -1.94
CA LYS A 131 -20.97 -0.60 -3.29
C LYS A 131 -19.86 0.46 -3.28
N PRO A 132 -20.01 1.62 -2.61
CA PRO A 132 -18.91 2.58 -2.44
C PRO A 132 -17.64 1.98 -1.81
N LEU A 133 -17.77 1.10 -0.82
CA LEU A 133 -16.63 0.42 -0.20
C LEU A 133 -15.92 -0.51 -1.18
N LYS A 134 -16.69 -1.26 -1.98
CA LYS A 134 -16.14 -2.15 -3.01
C LYS A 134 -15.35 -1.36 -4.06
N GLU A 135 -15.89 -0.25 -4.55
CA GLU A 135 -15.22 0.67 -5.47
C GLU A 135 -13.95 1.28 -4.84
N PHE A 136 -14.04 1.72 -3.59
CA PHE A 136 -12.91 2.26 -2.83
C PHE A 136 -11.76 1.25 -2.72
N LEU A 137 -12.05 0.00 -2.33
CA LEU A 137 -11.03 -1.05 -2.23
C LEU A 137 -10.45 -1.44 -3.60
N THR A 138 -11.28 -1.46 -4.65
CA THR A 138 -10.82 -1.69 -6.02
C THR A 138 -9.85 -0.59 -6.47
N ASN A 139 -10.15 0.67 -6.16
CA ASN A 139 -9.28 1.79 -6.47
C ASN A 139 -7.94 1.72 -5.71
N ILE A 140 -7.94 1.26 -4.46
CA ILE A 140 -6.70 0.99 -3.70
C ILE A 140 -5.87 -0.07 -4.41
N ILE A 141 -6.46 -1.21 -4.77
CA ILE A 141 -5.78 -2.31 -5.46
C ILE A 141 -5.14 -1.82 -6.76
N ASN A 142 -5.89 -1.08 -7.59
CA ASN A 142 -5.39 -0.53 -8.85
C ASN A 142 -4.27 0.49 -8.65
N THR A 143 -4.33 1.26 -7.56
CA THR A 143 -3.30 2.25 -7.22
C THR A 143 -2.02 1.56 -6.74
N GLU A 144 -2.14 0.62 -5.82
CA GLU A 144 -1.01 -0.13 -5.27
C GLU A 144 -0.40 -1.12 -6.27
N GLY A 145 -1.15 -1.51 -7.32
CA GLY A 145 -0.65 -2.34 -8.42
C GLY A 145 0.30 -1.64 -9.39
N GLN A 146 0.49 -0.32 -9.29
CA GLN A 146 1.39 0.43 -10.17
C GLN A 146 2.85 0.11 -9.89
N GLN A 147 3.68 0.19 -10.95
CA GLN A 147 5.10 -0.17 -10.88
C GLN A 147 6.00 1.06 -10.94
N VAL A 148 7.13 0.97 -10.26
CA VAL A 148 8.31 1.80 -10.48
C VAL A 148 9.11 1.21 -11.62
N ILE A 149 9.65 2.06 -12.49
CA ILE A 149 10.57 1.66 -13.57
C ILE A 149 11.91 2.33 -13.32
N LEU A 150 12.94 1.52 -13.17
CA LEU A 150 14.34 1.96 -13.17
C LEU A 150 14.98 1.59 -14.51
N VAL A 151 15.89 2.43 -14.97
CA VAL A 151 16.66 2.19 -16.19
C VAL A 151 18.16 2.25 -15.88
N LYS A 152 18.93 1.37 -16.51
CA LYS A 152 20.40 1.38 -16.41
C LYS A 152 20.96 2.65 -17.05
N GLN A 153 21.90 3.30 -16.37
CA GLN A 153 22.60 4.49 -16.87
C GLN A 153 23.67 4.11 -17.90
#